data_8d30b6e95e367ac67bf8a36ac315675a
#
_entry.id   8d30b6e95e367ac67bf8a36ac315675a
#
_cell.length_a   1.000
_cell.length_b   1.000
_cell.length_c   1.000
_cell.angle_alpha   90.00
_cell.angle_beta   90.00
_cell.angle_gamma   90.00
#
_symmetry.space_group_name_H-M   'P 1'
#
loop_
_entity.id
_entity.type
_entity.pdbx_description
1 polymer ?
#
loop_
_entity_poly.entity_id
_entity_poly.type
_entity_poly.pdbx_seq_one_letter_code
_entity_poly.pdbx_strand_id
1 'polypeptide(L)'
;IKSTEILWTGKNLPSGKQGVYLDILDRKNLRKLINLHSPDVIINLAALTDVDLCEKNPSLAKEVNANGVKNICEFFPGKIVQISTDYVFNGAKGPYSEKDEVAPLSTYGATKLEAEKIVMSHCSGNLILRGNVLYDYDSQSNASFLSWVVNSLRKKIPIKVVNDQINNPTWTESMAKTIISCIEGHINGIYHWGDAEFLSRYEFALKIAKSFELDSNLISPILTKELNQ
;
A
#
# COMPACT_ATOMS: atom_id res chain seq x y z
N ILE A 1 -17.33 17.48 16.45
CA ILE A 1 -16.46 16.34 16.06
C ILE A 1 -16.16 15.59 17.33
N LYS A 2 -16.59 14.33 17.47
CA LYS A 2 -16.11 13.46 18.55
C LYS A 2 -14.60 13.37 18.42
N SER A 3 -13.88 13.56 19.54
CA SER A 3 -12.42 13.39 19.55
C SER A 3 -12.09 11.98 19.11
N THR A 4 -11.36 11.83 18.00
CA THR A 4 -10.87 10.53 17.54
C THR A 4 -9.52 10.28 18.19
N GLU A 5 -9.43 9.20 18.95
CA GLU A 5 -8.16 8.73 19.51
C GLU A 5 -7.53 7.74 18.53
N ILE A 6 -6.25 7.91 18.23
CA ILE A 6 -5.52 7.02 17.31
C ILE A 6 -4.42 6.31 18.10
N LEU A 7 -4.51 4.98 18.15
CA LEU A 7 -3.45 4.12 18.64
C LEU A 7 -2.58 3.65 17.46
N TRP A 8 -1.34 4.09 17.45
CA TRP A 8 -0.35 3.62 16.47
C TRP A 8 0.26 2.30 16.92
N THR A 9 0.28 1.33 16.02
CA THR A 9 0.92 0.02 16.26
C THR A 9 1.78 -0.40 15.08
N GLY A 10 2.87 -1.12 15.35
CA GLY A 10 3.72 -1.65 14.29
C GLY A 10 5.00 -2.28 14.82
N LYS A 11 5.72 -2.99 13.96
CA LYS A 11 7.06 -3.52 14.27
C LYS A 11 8.10 -2.40 14.33
N ASN A 12 7.93 -1.40 13.46
CA ASN A 12 8.73 -0.18 13.43
C ASN A 12 7.78 1.00 13.52
N LEU A 13 7.93 1.82 14.54
CA LEU A 13 7.11 3.03 14.70
C LEU A 13 7.81 4.22 14.05
N PRO A 14 7.06 5.11 13.40
CA PRO A 14 7.63 6.34 12.85
C PRO A 14 8.33 7.17 13.93
N SER A 15 9.46 7.80 13.61
CA SER A 15 10.19 8.68 14.52
C SER A 15 9.27 9.76 15.11
N GLY A 16 9.32 9.94 16.43
CA GLY A 16 8.54 10.95 17.14
C GLY A 16 7.05 10.60 17.37
N LYS A 17 6.58 9.41 16.94
CA LYS A 17 5.24 8.93 17.27
C LYS A 17 5.30 8.02 18.48
N GLN A 18 4.44 8.30 19.46
CA GLN A 18 4.16 7.35 20.55
C GLN A 18 3.26 6.24 19.98
N GLY A 19 3.65 4.99 20.20
CA GLY A 19 2.88 3.86 19.72
C GLY A 19 3.29 2.57 20.44
N VAL A 20 2.61 1.48 20.12
CA VAL A 20 2.81 0.19 20.74
C VAL A 20 3.41 -0.79 19.72
N TYR A 21 4.47 -1.49 20.12
CA TYR A 21 5.02 -2.56 19.30
C TYR A 21 3.97 -3.64 19.06
N LEU A 22 3.74 -3.98 17.80
CA LEU A 22 2.86 -5.05 17.39
C LEU A 22 3.36 -5.70 16.10
N ASP A 23 3.55 -7.03 16.16
CA ASP A 23 3.59 -7.88 14.97
C ASP A 23 2.20 -8.53 14.83
N ILE A 24 1.54 -8.36 13.68
CA ILE A 24 0.23 -8.97 13.42
C ILE A 24 0.28 -10.51 13.37
N LEU A 25 1.47 -11.09 13.32
CA LEU A 25 1.70 -12.54 13.45
C LEU A 25 1.78 -13.00 14.91
N ASP A 26 2.06 -12.10 15.86
CA ASP A 26 2.01 -12.39 17.29
C ASP A 26 0.55 -12.39 17.78
N ARG A 27 -0.12 -13.52 17.60
CA ARG A 27 -1.53 -13.71 17.95
C ARG A 27 -1.87 -13.35 19.39
N LYS A 28 -0.95 -13.65 20.31
CA LYS A 28 -1.16 -13.39 21.75
C LYS A 28 -1.16 -11.87 22.03
N ASN A 29 -0.17 -11.16 21.50
CA ASN A 29 -0.06 -9.73 21.71
C ASN A 29 -1.17 -8.96 20.95
N LEU A 30 -1.48 -9.36 19.72
CA LEU A 30 -2.57 -8.81 18.93
C LEU A 30 -3.91 -8.90 19.68
N ARG A 31 -4.27 -10.09 20.15
CA ARG A 31 -5.49 -10.30 20.95
C ARG A 31 -5.51 -9.46 22.23
N LYS A 32 -4.37 -9.40 22.93
CA LYS A 32 -4.22 -8.60 24.16
C LYS A 32 -4.48 -7.11 23.89
N LEU A 33 -3.90 -6.54 22.83
CA LEU A 33 -4.04 -5.13 22.49
C LEU A 33 -5.47 -4.81 22.01
N ILE A 34 -6.08 -5.65 21.19
CA ILE A 34 -7.48 -5.47 20.78
C ILE A 34 -8.41 -5.44 22.01
N ASN A 35 -8.26 -6.38 22.93
CA ASN A 35 -9.08 -6.43 24.14
C ASN A 35 -8.84 -5.25 25.08
N LEU A 36 -7.57 -4.80 25.21
CA LEU A 36 -7.20 -3.69 26.09
C LEU A 36 -7.75 -2.35 25.60
N HIS A 37 -7.68 -2.11 24.31
CA HIS A 37 -8.02 -0.80 23.72
C HIS A 37 -9.42 -0.76 23.11
N SER A 38 -10.04 -1.91 22.85
CA SER A 38 -11.39 -2.04 22.28
C SER A 38 -11.66 -1.04 21.14
N PRO A 39 -10.84 -1.05 20.05
CA PRO A 39 -10.97 -0.08 18.98
C PRO A 39 -12.33 -0.20 18.28
N ASP A 40 -12.87 0.92 17.78
CA ASP A 40 -14.08 0.91 16.92
C ASP A 40 -13.74 0.46 15.49
N VAL A 41 -12.54 0.80 15.01
CA VAL A 41 -12.06 0.52 13.65
C VAL A 41 -10.59 0.13 13.69
N ILE A 42 -10.20 -0.88 12.93
CA ILE A 42 -8.80 -1.19 12.65
C ILE A 42 -8.47 -0.80 11.20
N ILE A 43 -7.48 0.09 11.03
CA ILE A 43 -6.90 0.41 9.72
C ILE A 43 -5.63 -0.43 9.58
N ASN A 44 -5.67 -1.45 8.72
CA ASN A 44 -4.53 -2.33 8.50
C ASN A 44 -3.64 -1.81 7.35
N LEU A 45 -2.48 -1.29 7.72
CA LEU A 45 -1.42 -0.86 6.81
C LEU A 45 -0.26 -1.86 6.79
N ALA A 46 -0.28 -2.88 7.67
CA ALA A 46 0.81 -3.84 7.77
C ALA A 46 0.83 -4.77 6.54
N ALA A 47 1.95 -4.79 5.85
CA ALA A 47 2.17 -5.67 4.71
C ALA A 47 3.68 -5.80 4.41
N LEU A 48 4.05 -6.90 3.77
CA LEU A 48 5.31 -7.03 3.04
C LEU A 48 5.06 -6.51 1.62
N THR A 49 5.60 -5.32 1.30
CA THR A 49 5.32 -4.59 0.05
C THR A 49 6.45 -4.66 -0.98
N ASP A 50 7.60 -5.19 -0.61
CA ASP A 50 8.71 -5.45 -1.52
C ASP A 50 8.34 -6.63 -2.42
N VAL A 51 8.04 -6.33 -3.70
CA VAL A 51 7.57 -7.32 -4.68
C VAL A 51 8.63 -8.39 -4.93
N ASP A 52 9.90 -7.99 -5.06
CA ASP A 52 11.01 -8.91 -5.31
C ASP A 52 11.27 -9.83 -4.11
N LEU A 53 11.14 -9.30 -2.90
CA LEU A 53 11.23 -10.11 -1.68
C LEU A 53 10.06 -11.08 -1.56
N CYS A 54 8.86 -10.67 -1.97
CA CYS A 54 7.70 -11.57 -2.01
C CYS A 54 7.94 -12.74 -2.98
N GLU A 55 8.51 -12.49 -4.16
CA GLU A 55 8.86 -13.55 -5.11
C GLU A 55 9.95 -14.49 -4.57
N LYS A 56 10.98 -13.93 -3.95
CA LYS A 56 12.06 -14.71 -3.33
C LYS A 56 11.60 -15.52 -2.12
N ASN A 57 10.55 -15.07 -1.43
CA ASN A 57 10.07 -15.64 -0.17
C ASN A 57 8.53 -15.70 -0.10
N PRO A 58 7.87 -16.51 -0.95
CA PRO A 58 6.40 -16.57 -1.02
C PRO A 58 5.73 -16.95 0.30
N SER A 59 6.39 -17.81 1.09
CA SER A 59 5.88 -18.21 2.40
C SER A 59 5.80 -17.03 3.36
N LEU A 60 6.84 -16.19 3.43
CA LEU A 60 6.84 -14.99 4.25
C LEU A 60 5.80 -13.98 3.77
N ALA A 61 5.68 -13.79 2.46
CA ALA A 61 4.67 -12.93 1.88
C ALA A 61 3.26 -13.36 2.28
N LYS A 62 2.96 -14.66 2.20
CA LYS A 62 1.68 -15.22 2.62
C LYS A 62 1.44 -15.06 4.12
N GLU A 63 2.45 -15.35 4.94
CA GLU A 63 2.34 -15.19 6.40
C GLU A 63 1.98 -13.75 6.77
N VAL A 64 2.71 -12.76 6.24
CA VAL A 64 2.46 -11.36 6.60
C VAL A 64 1.18 -10.84 5.96
N ASN A 65 1.03 -10.98 4.63
CA ASN A 65 -0.03 -10.30 3.88
C ASN A 65 -1.40 -10.98 4.00
N ALA A 66 -1.45 -12.29 4.24
CA ALA A 66 -2.71 -13.03 4.33
C ALA A 66 -2.97 -13.55 5.76
N ASN A 67 -2.05 -14.34 6.35
CA ASN A 67 -2.28 -14.93 7.67
C ASN A 67 -2.29 -13.87 8.78
N GLY A 68 -1.45 -12.82 8.69
CA GLY A 68 -1.52 -11.68 9.60
C GLY A 68 -2.88 -10.98 9.56
N VAL A 69 -3.46 -10.79 8.38
CA VAL A 69 -4.81 -10.22 8.22
C VAL A 69 -5.87 -11.16 8.78
N LYS A 70 -5.73 -12.48 8.57
CA LYS A 70 -6.61 -13.48 9.18
C LYS A 70 -6.60 -13.40 10.70
N ASN A 71 -5.43 -13.19 11.33
CA ASN A 71 -5.33 -13.01 12.77
C ASN A 71 -6.10 -11.78 13.26
N ILE A 72 -6.03 -10.65 12.51
CA ILE A 72 -6.80 -9.45 12.85
C ILE A 72 -8.29 -9.78 12.80
N CYS A 73 -8.77 -10.40 11.72
CA CYS A 73 -10.18 -10.78 11.56
C CYS A 73 -10.64 -11.71 12.68
N GLU A 74 -9.82 -12.66 13.10
CA GLU A 74 -10.19 -13.64 14.14
C GLU A 74 -10.43 -12.99 15.51
N PHE A 75 -9.68 -11.94 15.85
CA PHE A 75 -9.75 -11.31 17.18
C PHE A 75 -10.55 -10.00 17.22
N PHE A 76 -10.84 -9.43 16.08
CA PHE A 76 -11.56 -8.16 16.00
C PHE A 76 -12.85 -8.28 15.20
N PRO A 77 -14.02 -8.21 15.87
CA PRO A 77 -15.33 -8.34 15.19
C PRO A 77 -15.81 -7.06 14.51
N GLY A 78 -15.11 -5.95 14.70
CA GLY A 78 -15.49 -4.61 14.19
C GLY A 78 -15.08 -4.36 12.75
N LYS A 79 -15.19 -3.10 12.33
CA LYS A 79 -14.86 -2.65 10.98
C LYS A 79 -13.35 -2.65 10.73
N ILE A 80 -12.92 -3.33 9.67
CA ILE A 80 -11.55 -3.30 9.18
C ILE A 80 -11.49 -2.47 7.90
N VAL A 81 -10.55 -1.53 7.84
CA VAL A 81 -10.13 -0.85 6.61
C VAL A 81 -8.81 -1.48 6.17
N GLN A 82 -8.83 -2.22 5.06
CA GLN A 82 -7.67 -2.90 4.52
C GLN A 82 -7.13 -2.13 3.31
N ILE A 83 -5.86 -1.74 3.36
CA ILE A 83 -5.20 -1.21 2.17
C ILE A 83 -4.74 -2.36 1.29
N SER A 84 -5.18 -2.32 0.03
CA SER A 84 -4.81 -3.25 -1.03
C SER A 84 -4.11 -2.52 -2.18
N THR A 85 -4.02 -3.13 -3.35
CA THR A 85 -3.17 -2.70 -4.45
C THR A 85 -3.81 -2.99 -5.81
N ASP A 86 -3.41 -2.24 -6.83
CA ASP A 86 -3.68 -2.51 -8.24
C ASP A 86 -2.97 -3.78 -8.77
N TYR A 87 -1.94 -4.29 -8.09
CA TYR A 87 -1.26 -5.56 -8.42
C TYR A 87 -2.18 -6.79 -8.35
N VAL A 88 -3.43 -6.65 -7.93
CA VAL A 88 -4.46 -7.70 -8.04
C VAL A 88 -4.89 -7.92 -9.51
N PHE A 89 -4.57 -7.00 -10.41
CA PHE A 89 -4.82 -7.09 -11.85
C PHE A 89 -3.57 -7.47 -12.63
N ASN A 90 -3.75 -7.96 -13.86
CA ASN A 90 -2.63 -8.35 -14.74
C ASN A 90 -2.09 -7.22 -15.62
N GLY A 91 -2.70 -6.03 -15.57
CA GLY A 91 -2.26 -4.88 -16.35
C GLY A 91 -2.58 -4.91 -17.85
N ALA A 92 -3.23 -5.95 -18.37
CA ALA A 92 -3.39 -6.15 -19.83
C ALA A 92 -4.48 -5.27 -20.48
N LYS A 93 -5.49 -4.84 -19.71
CA LYS A 93 -6.70 -4.17 -20.25
C LYS A 93 -7.16 -2.97 -19.42
N GLY A 94 -6.24 -2.25 -18.78
CA GLY A 94 -6.61 -1.03 -18.02
C GLY A 94 -7.27 0.04 -18.88
N PRO A 95 -7.95 1.02 -18.28
CA PRO A 95 -8.16 1.14 -16.83
C PRO A 95 -9.16 0.09 -16.30
N TYR A 96 -8.93 -0.36 -15.06
CA TYR A 96 -9.78 -1.36 -14.40
C TYR A 96 -10.79 -0.70 -13.45
N SER A 97 -11.98 -1.30 -13.36
CA SER A 97 -13.00 -1.03 -12.36
C SER A 97 -12.91 -2.06 -11.21
N GLU A 98 -13.58 -1.79 -10.10
CA GLU A 98 -13.64 -2.70 -8.95
C GLU A 98 -14.31 -4.04 -9.27
N LYS A 99 -15.12 -4.09 -10.34
CA LYS A 99 -15.88 -5.27 -10.79
C LYS A 99 -15.12 -6.13 -11.80
N ASP A 100 -13.99 -5.62 -12.30
CA ASP A 100 -13.21 -6.36 -13.29
C ASP A 100 -12.53 -7.59 -12.67
N GLU A 101 -12.28 -8.59 -13.51
CA GLU A 101 -11.65 -9.83 -13.08
C GLU A 101 -10.24 -9.58 -12.58
N VAL A 102 -9.98 -10.06 -11.36
CA VAL A 102 -8.66 -10.00 -10.71
C VAL A 102 -7.81 -11.19 -11.15
N ALA A 103 -6.59 -10.93 -11.61
CA ALA A 103 -5.65 -11.93 -12.12
C ALA A 103 -4.20 -11.50 -11.77
N PRO A 104 -3.79 -11.56 -10.51
CA PRO A 104 -2.45 -11.11 -10.09
C PRO A 104 -1.35 -11.92 -10.75
N LEU A 105 -0.30 -11.25 -11.23
CA LEU A 105 0.87 -11.85 -11.83
C LEU A 105 2.01 -12.12 -10.84
N SER A 106 1.98 -11.46 -9.69
CA SER A 106 3.03 -11.54 -8.67
C SER A 106 2.54 -12.19 -7.37
N THR A 107 3.47 -12.77 -6.62
CA THR A 107 3.22 -13.29 -5.26
C THR A 107 2.68 -12.19 -4.35
N TYR A 108 3.21 -10.95 -4.47
CA TYR A 108 2.69 -9.81 -3.74
C TYR A 108 1.20 -9.58 -4.04
N GLY A 109 0.84 -9.45 -5.33
CA GLY A 109 -0.55 -9.26 -5.74
C GLY A 109 -1.46 -10.41 -5.30
N ALA A 110 -1.01 -11.67 -5.43
CA ALA A 110 -1.76 -12.85 -5.03
C ALA A 110 -2.03 -12.87 -3.51
N THR A 111 -1.04 -12.54 -2.69
CA THR A 111 -1.20 -12.51 -1.22
C THR A 111 -2.06 -11.33 -0.76
N LYS A 112 -2.01 -10.19 -1.44
CA LYS A 112 -2.91 -9.05 -1.19
C LYS A 112 -4.36 -9.38 -1.57
N LEU A 113 -4.58 -10.07 -2.70
CA LEU A 113 -5.90 -10.55 -3.10
C LEU A 113 -6.46 -11.58 -2.10
N GLU A 114 -5.61 -12.47 -1.55
CA GLU A 114 -6.01 -13.41 -0.49
C GLU A 114 -6.48 -12.64 0.76
N ALA A 115 -5.77 -11.57 1.14
CA ALA A 115 -6.17 -10.68 2.23
C ALA A 115 -7.52 -10.01 2.00
N GLU A 116 -7.80 -9.53 0.77
CA GLU A 116 -9.10 -8.97 0.40
C GLU A 116 -10.23 -9.97 0.65
N LYS A 117 -10.06 -11.21 0.17
CA LYS A 117 -11.05 -12.29 0.35
C LYS A 117 -11.29 -12.60 1.82
N ILE A 118 -10.24 -12.65 2.65
CA ILE A 118 -10.34 -12.86 4.10
C ILE A 118 -11.16 -11.74 4.74
N VAL A 119 -10.82 -10.48 4.49
CA VAL A 119 -11.50 -9.32 5.08
C VAL A 119 -12.97 -9.26 4.65
N MET A 120 -13.26 -9.46 3.37
CA MET A 120 -14.65 -9.39 2.86
C MET A 120 -15.51 -10.54 3.34
N SER A 121 -14.94 -11.73 3.57
CA SER A 121 -15.69 -12.87 4.14
C SER A 121 -15.94 -12.74 5.64
N HIS A 122 -15.16 -11.89 6.34
CA HIS A 122 -15.25 -11.73 7.78
C HIS A 122 -16.48 -10.88 8.20
N CYS A 123 -16.67 -9.71 7.58
CA CYS A 123 -17.75 -8.79 7.92
C CYS A 123 -18.14 -7.93 6.70
N SER A 124 -19.43 -7.77 6.46
CA SER A 124 -19.97 -6.94 5.38
C SER A 124 -19.72 -5.44 5.56
N GLY A 125 -19.39 -5.00 6.79
CA GLY A 125 -19.04 -3.61 7.10
C GLY A 125 -17.60 -3.20 6.77
N ASN A 126 -16.78 -4.15 6.31
CA ASN A 126 -15.38 -3.92 6.01
C ASN A 126 -15.19 -3.11 4.72
N LEU A 127 -14.05 -2.40 4.65
CA LEU A 127 -13.65 -1.59 3.52
C LEU A 127 -12.28 -2.05 3.00
N ILE A 128 -12.17 -2.19 1.68
CA ILE A 128 -10.92 -2.38 0.98
C ILE A 128 -10.67 -1.17 0.09
N LEU A 129 -9.51 -0.56 0.22
CA LEU A 129 -9.04 0.49 -0.68
C LEU A 129 -7.83 -0.03 -1.45
N ARG A 130 -8.00 -0.25 -2.75
CA ARG A 130 -6.92 -0.58 -3.67
C ARG A 130 -6.23 0.73 -4.07
N GLY A 131 -5.07 0.98 -3.49
CA GLY A 131 -4.23 2.12 -3.84
C GLY A 131 -3.31 1.79 -5.01
N ASN A 132 -2.85 2.82 -5.68
CA ASN A 132 -1.94 2.72 -6.81
C ASN A 132 -0.72 3.63 -6.56
N VAL A 133 0.48 3.05 -6.58
CA VAL A 133 1.75 3.80 -6.43
C VAL A 133 1.68 4.84 -5.31
N LEU A 134 1.43 4.38 -4.09
CA LEU A 134 1.43 5.27 -2.93
C LEU A 134 2.80 5.92 -2.78
N TYR A 135 2.83 7.24 -2.66
CA TYR A 135 4.07 7.99 -2.51
C TYR A 135 3.98 9.05 -1.42
N ASP A 136 5.11 9.24 -0.78
CA ASP A 136 5.43 10.38 0.04
C ASP A 136 6.95 10.56 0.03
N TYR A 137 7.43 11.73 0.46
CA TYR A 137 8.84 11.99 0.51
C TYR A 137 9.41 11.72 1.92
N ASP A 138 10.36 10.77 1.99
CA ASP A 138 11.19 10.55 3.15
C ASP A 138 12.67 10.55 2.70
N SER A 139 13.45 11.51 3.19
CA SER A 139 14.87 11.65 2.85
C SER A 139 15.73 10.49 3.35
N GLN A 140 15.28 9.74 4.33
CA GLN A 140 16.02 8.63 4.95
C GLN A 140 15.61 7.26 4.42
N SER A 141 14.61 7.20 3.54
CA SER A 141 14.06 5.96 3.03
C SER A 141 13.96 5.97 1.50
N ASN A 142 14.11 4.81 0.88
CA ASN A 142 13.77 4.56 -0.52
C ASN A 142 12.48 3.72 -0.66
N ALA A 143 11.65 3.67 0.38
CA ALA A 143 10.46 2.84 0.39
C ALA A 143 9.40 3.28 -0.61
N SER A 144 9.36 4.56 -0.99
CA SER A 144 8.48 5.05 -2.05
C SER A 144 9.27 5.30 -3.34
N PHE A 145 8.57 5.17 -4.47
CA PHE A 145 9.13 5.49 -5.79
C PHE A 145 9.66 6.93 -5.83
N LEU A 146 8.94 7.89 -5.24
CA LEU A 146 9.39 9.28 -5.14
C LEU A 146 10.72 9.40 -4.40
N SER A 147 10.82 8.82 -3.20
CA SER A 147 12.06 8.87 -2.40
C SER A 147 13.24 8.22 -3.13
N TRP A 148 12.99 7.09 -3.82
CA TRP A 148 14.02 6.43 -4.63
C TRP A 148 14.53 7.33 -5.76
N VAL A 149 13.65 7.97 -6.53
CA VAL A 149 14.02 8.90 -7.60
C VAL A 149 14.84 10.07 -7.05
N VAL A 150 14.31 10.77 -6.03
CA VAL A 150 14.98 11.94 -5.43
C VAL A 150 16.37 11.58 -4.89
N ASN A 151 16.47 10.49 -4.14
CA ASN A 151 17.73 10.08 -3.53
C ASN A 151 18.76 9.62 -4.57
N SER A 152 18.33 8.98 -5.65
CA SER A 152 19.21 8.60 -6.76
C SER A 152 19.74 9.82 -7.49
N LEU A 153 18.87 10.74 -7.88
CA LEU A 153 19.27 11.94 -8.63
C LEU A 153 20.13 12.89 -7.80
N ARG A 154 19.87 13.05 -6.52
CA ARG A 154 20.76 13.83 -5.62
C ARG A 154 22.16 13.25 -5.52
N LYS A 155 22.29 11.94 -5.60
CA LYS A 155 23.59 11.24 -5.63
C LYS A 155 24.20 11.19 -7.03
N LYS A 156 23.57 11.83 -8.03
CA LYS A 156 23.96 11.80 -9.45
C LYS A 156 24.06 10.38 -10.02
N ILE A 157 23.21 9.48 -9.53
CA ILE A 157 23.11 8.10 -10.02
C ILE A 157 22.07 8.08 -11.14
N PRO A 158 22.46 7.69 -12.39
CA PRO A 158 21.50 7.51 -13.47
C PRO A 158 20.50 6.40 -13.14
N ILE A 159 19.22 6.62 -13.51
CA ILE A 159 18.17 5.65 -13.30
C ILE A 159 17.48 5.31 -14.61
N LYS A 160 17.04 4.05 -14.74
CA LYS A 160 16.20 3.57 -15.83
C LYS A 160 14.79 3.37 -15.31
N VAL A 161 13.80 3.94 -15.99
CA VAL A 161 12.41 3.93 -15.52
C VAL A 161 11.48 3.48 -16.64
N VAL A 162 10.55 2.59 -16.32
CA VAL A 162 9.61 2.04 -17.30
C VAL A 162 8.63 3.09 -17.80
N ASN A 163 8.40 3.10 -19.12
CA ASN A 163 7.55 4.08 -19.81
C ASN A 163 6.21 3.48 -20.27
N ASP A 164 6.06 2.17 -20.24
CA ASP A 164 4.88 1.43 -20.70
C ASP A 164 3.99 0.91 -19.55
N GLN A 165 4.25 1.33 -18.32
CA GLN A 165 3.38 1.08 -17.16
C GLN A 165 2.68 2.37 -16.75
N ILE A 166 1.36 2.46 -17.02
CA ILE A 166 0.54 3.63 -16.68
C ILE A 166 -0.15 3.41 -15.35
N ASN A 167 -0.05 4.38 -14.48
CA ASN A 167 -0.57 4.35 -13.11
C ASN A 167 -1.23 5.68 -12.73
N ASN A 168 -1.94 5.69 -11.59
CA ASN A 168 -2.38 6.89 -10.89
C ASN A 168 -1.57 7.06 -9.60
N PRO A 169 -0.40 7.70 -9.63
CA PRO A 169 0.36 7.90 -8.39
C PRO A 169 -0.51 8.58 -7.34
N THR A 170 -0.53 8.03 -6.15
CA THR A 170 -1.43 8.43 -5.07
C THR A 170 -0.65 8.98 -3.89
N TRP A 171 -0.88 10.24 -3.55
CA TRP A 171 -0.26 10.84 -2.38
C TRP A 171 -0.82 10.23 -1.08
N THR A 172 0.07 9.91 -0.13
CA THR A 172 -0.34 9.24 1.12
C THR A 172 -1.33 10.06 1.95
N GLU A 173 -1.21 11.40 1.93
CA GLU A 173 -2.19 12.27 2.62
C GLU A 173 -3.56 12.23 1.94
N SER A 174 -3.62 12.14 0.61
CA SER A 174 -4.86 11.95 -0.14
C SER A 174 -5.54 10.64 0.26
N MET A 175 -4.79 9.54 0.31
CA MET A 175 -5.28 8.24 0.79
C MET A 175 -5.77 8.33 2.25
N ALA A 176 -5.02 8.98 3.14
CA ALA A 176 -5.40 9.11 4.54
C ALA A 176 -6.72 9.90 4.72
N LYS A 177 -6.89 11.00 3.99
CA LYS A 177 -8.15 11.77 3.98
C LYS A 177 -9.32 10.92 3.48
N THR A 178 -9.10 10.12 2.44
CA THR A 178 -10.11 9.20 1.90
C THR A 178 -10.50 8.13 2.92
N ILE A 179 -9.54 7.54 3.61
CA ILE A 179 -9.81 6.57 4.69
C ILE A 179 -10.72 7.19 5.74
N ILE A 180 -10.39 8.40 6.22
CA ILE A 180 -11.19 9.10 7.23
C ILE A 180 -12.60 9.35 6.71
N SER A 181 -12.75 9.89 5.49
CA SER A 181 -14.07 10.16 4.89
C SER A 181 -14.89 8.90 4.71
N CYS A 182 -14.27 7.77 4.34
CA CYS A 182 -14.94 6.49 4.22
C CYS A 182 -15.40 5.92 5.59
N ILE A 183 -14.62 6.14 6.64
CA ILE A 183 -15.01 5.72 8.00
C ILE A 183 -16.19 6.56 8.48
N GLU A 184 -16.12 7.89 8.37
CA GLU A 184 -17.18 8.81 8.77
C GLU A 184 -18.47 8.62 7.95
N GLY A 185 -18.33 8.34 6.65
CA GLY A 185 -19.46 8.07 5.75
C GLY A 185 -20.00 6.63 5.83
N HIS A 186 -19.47 5.79 6.72
CA HIS A 186 -19.84 4.38 6.85
C HIS A 186 -19.75 3.59 5.53
N ILE A 187 -18.83 3.99 4.64
CA ILE A 187 -18.60 3.32 3.35
C ILE A 187 -18.00 1.94 3.59
N ASN A 188 -18.48 0.94 2.86
CA ASN A 188 -18.01 -0.45 2.92
C ASN A 188 -17.91 -1.04 1.51
N GLY A 189 -17.22 -2.17 1.37
CA GLY A 189 -16.99 -2.81 0.08
C GLY A 189 -15.58 -2.59 -0.45
N ILE A 190 -15.39 -2.73 -1.76
CA ILE A 190 -14.10 -2.60 -2.44
C ILE A 190 -14.13 -1.36 -3.32
N TYR A 191 -13.13 -0.50 -3.20
CA TYR A 191 -12.98 0.70 -4.00
C TYR A 191 -11.54 0.87 -4.47
N HIS A 192 -11.39 1.46 -5.65
CA HIS A 192 -10.11 1.98 -6.12
C HIS A 192 -9.92 3.41 -5.62
N TRP A 193 -8.70 3.76 -5.27
CA TRP A 193 -8.33 5.12 -4.98
C TRP A 193 -6.99 5.46 -5.61
N GLY A 194 -7.00 6.46 -6.48
CA GLY A 194 -5.82 7.04 -7.11
C GLY A 194 -6.05 8.53 -7.33
N ASP A 195 -4.98 9.34 -7.35
CA ASP A 195 -5.09 10.74 -7.70
C ASP A 195 -5.41 10.89 -9.19
N ALA A 196 -5.80 12.10 -9.63
CA ALA A 196 -6.47 12.30 -10.91
C ALA A 196 -5.60 12.09 -12.16
N GLU A 197 -4.28 12.12 -12.03
CA GLU A 197 -3.38 12.02 -13.18
C GLU A 197 -3.04 10.56 -13.52
N PHE A 198 -3.12 10.25 -14.82
CA PHE A 198 -2.60 9.00 -15.38
C PHE A 198 -1.20 9.28 -15.93
N LEU A 199 -0.20 8.61 -15.39
CA LEU A 199 1.21 8.82 -15.75
C LEU A 199 1.91 7.48 -15.92
N SER A 200 2.83 7.40 -16.90
CA SER A 200 3.84 6.35 -16.86
C SER A 200 4.78 6.57 -15.66
N ARG A 201 5.44 5.50 -15.21
CA ARG A 201 6.49 5.64 -14.19
C ARG A 201 7.56 6.64 -14.62
N TYR A 202 7.91 6.67 -15.91
CA TYR A 202 8.89 7.60 -16.46
C TYR A 202 8.41 9.05 -16.36
N GLU A 203 7.16 9.35 -16.80
CA GLU A 203 6.57 10.68 -16.69
C GLU A 203 6.49 11.13 -15.22
N PHE A 204 6.13 10.24 -14.32
CA PHE A 204 6.12 10.54 -12.89
C PHE A 204 7.52 10.88 -12.38
N ALA A 205 8.56 10.12 -12.78
CA ALA A 205 9.95 10.43 -12.42
C ALA A 205 10.41 11.81 -12.94
N LEU A 206 10.00 12.19 -14.17
CA LEU A 206 10.30 13.52 -14.72
C LEU A 206 9.61 14.64 -13.93
N LYS A 207 8.35 14.44 -13.52
CA LYS A 207 7.62 15.41 -12.66
C LYS A 207 8.31 15.55 -11.30
N ILE A 208 8.75 14.44 -10.70
CA ILE A 208 9.52 14.45 -9.44
C ILE A 208 10.81 15.24 -9.63
N ALA A 209 11.60 14.95 -10.67
CA ALA A 209 12.86 15.66 -10.94
C ALA A 209 12.62 17.17 -11.08
N LYS A 210 11.58 17.57 -11.81
CA LYS A 210 11.21 18.97 -11.97
C LYS A 210 10.82 19.62 -10.63
N SER A 211 10.00 18.97 -9.81
CA SER A 211 9.52 19.53 -8.54
C SER A 211 10.62 19.67 -7.49
N PHE A 212 11.65 18.85 -7.55
CA PHE A 212 12.80 18.89 -6.65
C PHE A 212 14.03 19.59 -7.26
N GLU A 213 13.89 20.21 -8.45
CA GLU A 213 14.97 20.91 -9.16
C GLU A 213 16.20 20.03 -9.40
N LEU A 214 15.97 18.77 -9.80
CA LEU A 214 16.99 17.76 -10.05
C LEU A 214 17.24 17.55 -11.56
N ASP A 215 18.41 17.03 -11.91
CA ASP A 215 18.80 16.79 -13.29
C ASP A 215 18.02 15.62 -13.92
N SER A 216 17.06 15.96 -14.78
CA SER A 216 16.24 14.99 -15.50
C SER A 216 17.01 14.20 -16.59
N ASN A 217 18.20 14.66 -17.01
CA ASN A 217 19.03 13.94 -17.99
C ASN A 217 19.57 12.61 -17.42
N LEU A 218 19.52 12.44 -16.10
CA LEU A 218 19.87 11.19 -15.43
C LEU A 218 18.74 10.14 -15.49
N ILE A 219 17.57 10.46 -16.06
CA ILE A 219 16.42 9.54 -16.15
C ILE A 219 16.31 9.06 -17.58
N SER A 220 16.41 7.75 -17.80
CA SER A 220 16.26 7.13 -19.12
C SER A 220 15.02 6.23 -19.15
N PRO A 221 14.19 6.31 -20.21
CA PRO A 221 13.04 5.41 -20.34
C PRO A 221 13.51 4.02 -20.78
N ILE A 222 12.82 2.99 -20.27
CA ILE A 222 12.92 1.60 -20.73
C ILE A 222 11.52 1.00 -20.87
N LEU A 223 11.43 -0.13 -21.54
CA LEU A 223 10.18 -0.93 -21.59
C LEU A 223 10.18 -1.98 -20.48
N THR A 224 9.00 -2.40 -20.04
CA THR A 224 8.83 -3.45 -19.01
C THR A 224 9.60 -4.72 -19.35
N LYS A 225 9.63 -5.13 -20.64
CA LYS A 225 10.40 -6.30 -21.09
C LYS A 225 11.91 -6.19 -20.92
N GLU A 226 12.42 -4.99 -20.65
CA GLU A 226 13.85 -4.72 -20.43
C GLU A 226 14.22 -4.70 -18.93
N LEU A 227 13.20 -4.81 -18.04
CA LEU A 227 13.43 -5.04 -16.62
C LEU A 227 13.92 -6.49 -16.46
N ASN A 228 15.10 -6.65 -15.88
CA ASN A 228 15.57 -7.94 -15.40
C ASN A 228 14.86 -8.26 -14.06
N GLN A 229 13.61 -8.66 -14.15
CA GLN A 229 12.82 -9.15 -13.00
C GLN A 229 12.51 -10.64 -13.20
#